data_6399d2a5f5e4e6b148dd6f38cdb9949f
#
_entry.id   6399d2a5f5e4e6b148dd6f38cdb9949f
#
_cell.length_a   1.000
_cell.length_b   1.000
_cell.length_c   1.000
_cell.angle_alpha   90.00
_cell.angle_beta   90.00
_cell.angle_gamma   90.00
#
_symmetry.space_group_name_H-M   'P 1'
#
loop_
_entity.id
_entity.type
_entity.pdbx_description
1 polymer ?
#
loop_
_entity_poly.entity_id
_entity_poly.type
_entity_poly.pdbx_seq_one_letter_code
_entity_poly.pdbx_strand_id
1 'polypeptide(L)'
;MKTVCAKNMCAGCMACTNICKMSAITIIDDYKSYNAVIDEVKCVNCGLCEKNCPNIKCVDKLNPLFWKEGWALNPEIRNNASSVGVASAIIYSFIKDGGYVASCMLNKGEFVFVLTSSTQIAERFTGSKYVKSNPKTIYRDIERKLKDGKKVLFIGLPCQVAALRNFSSNQENLYTVDLICHGSPSPELLKMYLKEKSVDIEELEELNFREKTSFGLRSTEKDIGFSRIVDMYTYAFLKSIDYTENCYYCRYASQSRVSDISLGDSWGSELSEEEKKKGISLVLCQTKREKNY
;
A
#
# COMPACT_ATOMS: atom_id res chain seq x y z
N MET A 1 -19.80 -16.90 13.92
CA MET A 1 -18.47 -16.70 13.31
C MET A 1 -17.79 -15.57 14.09
N LYS A 2 -16.74 -15.90 14.83
CA LYS A 2 -15.96 -14.93 15.62
C LYS A 2 -14.93 -14.24 14.72
N THR A 3 -14.84 -12.92 14.76
CA THR A 3 -13.91 -12.13 13.96
C THR A 3 -13.01 -11.28 14.86
N VAL A 4 -11.82 -10.93 14.38
CA VAL A 4 -10.85 -10.12 15.13
C VAL A 4 -11.36 -8.69 15.37
N CYS A 5 -11.97 -8.07 14.36
CA CYS A 5 -12.65 -6.77 14.49
C CYS A 5 -14.12 -6.91 14.07
N ALA A 6 -14.89 -5.85 14.17
CA ALA A 6 -16.30 -5.87 13.76
C ALA A 6 -16.46 -6.45 12.35
N LYS A 7 -17.54 -7.20 12.13
CA LYS A 7 -17.84 -7.83 10.84
C LYS A 7 -17.81 -6.79 9.72
N ASN A 8 -17.22 -7.17 8.59
CA ASN A 8 -17.02 -6.36 7.38
C ASN A 8 -16.07 -5.16 7.53
N MET A 9 -15.51 -4.94 8.72
CA MET A 9 -14.65 -3.80 8.99
C MET A 9 -13.15 -4.14 8.91
N CYS A 10 -12.78 -5.33 8.45
CA CYS A 10 -11.39 -5.72 8.31
C CYS A 10 -10.70 -4.96 7.15
N ALA A 11 -9.58 -4.28 7.45
CA ALA A 11 -8.81 -3.55 6.45
C ALA A 11 -7.96 -4.46 5.52
N GLY A 12 -7.89 -5.77 5.78
CA GLY A 12 -7.03 -6.68 5.02
C GLY A 12 -5.54 -6.48 5.27
N CYS A 13 -5.15 -5.84 6.38
CA CYS A 13 -3.75 -5.52 6.70
C CYS A 13 -2.90 -6.73 7.14
N MET A 14 -3.49 -7.89 7.39
CA MET A 14 -2.83 -9.15 7.78
C MET A 14 -2.02 -9.11 9.10
N ALA A 15 -2.09 -8.05 9.91
CA ALA A 15 -1.34 -7.99 11.17
C ALA A 15 -1.74 -9.10 12.16
N CYS A 16 -3.04 -9.40 12.24
CA CYS A 16 -3.58 -10.44 13.09
C CYS A 16 -3.10 -11.87 12.69
N THR A 17 -2.98 -12.15 11.38
CA THR A 17 -2.42 -13.42 10.90
C THR A 17 -0.93 -13.52 11.18
N ASN A 18 -0.20 -12.40 11.06
CA ASN A 18 1.23 -12.34 11.37
C ASN A 18 1.53 -12.55 12.86
N ILE A 19 0.72 -12.02 13.77
CA ILE A 19 0.97 -12.12 15.21
C ILE A 19 0.48 -13.44 15.80
N CYS A 20 -0.48 -14.12 15.17
CA CYS A 20 -1.07 -15.34 15.70
C CYS A 20 -0.11 -16.53 15.58
N LYS A 21 0.47 -16.96 16.71
CA LYS A 21 1.36 -18.13 16.77
C LYS A 21 0.62 -19.45 16.53
N MET A 22 -0.69 -19.48 16.79
CA MET A 22 -1.53 -20.66 16.62
C MET A 22 -2.08 -20.82 15.20
N SER A 23 -1.79 -19.88 14.30
CA SER A 23 -2.36 -19.86 12.94
C SER A 23 -3.89 -20.01 12.93
N ALA A 24 -4.56 -19.44 13.94
CA ALA A 24 -6.00 -19.56 14.16
C ALA A 24 -6.82 -18.49 13.42
N ILE A 25 -6.21 -17.71 12.50
CA ILE A 25 -6.90 -16.59 11.83
C ILE A 25 -6.79 -16.75 10.33
N THR A 26 -7.94 -16.73 9.66
CA THR A 26 -8.09 -16.74 8.20
C THR A 26 -8.78 -15.46 7.74
N ILE A 27 -8.28 -14.85 6.67
CA ILE A 27 -8.95 -13.71 6.05
C ILE A 27 -9.87 -14.23 4.97
N ILE A 28 -11.15 -13.87 5.07
CA ILE A 28 -12.15 -14.14 4.06
C ILE A 28 -12.40 -12.86 3.27
N ASP A 29 -12.26 -12.93 1.97
CA ASP A 29 -12.65 -11.92 0.99
C ASP A 29 -13.98 -12.32 0.37
N ASP A 30 -15.01 -11.50 0.51
CA ASP A 30 -16.33 -11.69 -0.08
C ASP A 30 -16.66 -10.58 -1.10
N TYR A 31 -15.64 -10.08 -1.80
CA TYR A 31 -15.69 -9.00 -2.79
C TYR A 31 -16.02 -7.62 -2.20
N LYS A 32 -17.01 -7.51 -1.34
CA LYS A 32 -17.47 -6.26 -0.73
C LYS A 32 -16.82 -5.98 0.61
N SER A 33 -16.34 -7.02 1.29
CA SER A 33 -15.78 -6.87 2.62
C SER A 33 -14.71 -7.93 2.92
N TYR A 34 -13.85 -7.59 3.85
CA TYR A 34 -12.90 -8.53 4.43
C TYR A 34 -13.30 -8.86 5.86
N ASN A 35 -13.12 -10.13 6.23
CA ASN A 35 -13.33 -10.62 7.58
C ASN A 35 -12.15 -11.46 8.05
N ALA A 36 -11.56 -11.08 9.18
CA ALA A 36 -10.51 -11.86 9.86
C ALA A 36 -11.18 -12.84 10.82
N VAL A 37 -11.44 -14.05 10.35
CA VAL A 37 -12.19 -15.10 11.07
C VAL A 37 -11.27 -15.88 11.99
N ILE A 38 -11.72 -16.12 13.21
CA ILE A 38 -10.99 -16.87 14.24
C ILE A 38 -11.51 -18.30 14.28
N ASP A 39 -10.60 -19.27 14.09
CA ASP A 39 -10.83 -20.68 14.38
C ASP A 39 -10.81 -20.87 15.90
N GLU A 40 -11.97 -21.06 16.49
CA GLU A 40 -12.13 -21.14 17.95
C GLU A 40 -11.51 -22.43 18.54
N VAL A 41 -11.31 -23.48 17.73
CA VAL A 41 -10.65 -24.71 18.15
C VAL A 41 -9.14 -24.50 18.32
N LYS A 42 -8.52 -23.71 17.45
CA LYS A 42 -7.08 -23.39 17.51
C LYS A 42 -6.78 -22.19 18.41
N CYS A 43 -7.77 -21.36 18.70
CA CYS A 43 -7.58 -20.10 19.40
C CYS A 43 -7.38 -20.30 20.90
N VAL A 44 -6.26 -19.83 21.44
CA VAL A 44 -5.95 -19.85 22.88
C VAL A 44 -6.38 -18.58 23.62
N ASN A 45 -7.17 -17.71 22.99
CA ASN A 45 -7.72 -16.46 23.55
C ASN A 45 -6.68 -15.50 24.14
N CYS A 46 -5.46 -15.41 23.58
CA CYS A 46 -4.39 -14.53 24.07
C CYS A 46 -4.60 -13.03 23.77
N GLY A 47 -5.55 -12.65 22.94
CA GLY A 47 -5.89 -11.26 22.60
C GLY A 47 -4.87 -10.50 21.73
N LEU A 48 -3.77 -11.13 21.30
CA LEU A 48 -2.73 -10.45 20.53
C LEU A 48 -3.23 -9.92 19.18
N CYS A 49 -4.15 -10.61 18.53
CA CYS A 49 -4.73 -10.19 17.25
C CYS A 49 -5.51 -8.87 17.37
N GLU A 50 -6.27 -8.70 18.46
CA GLU A 50 -7.01 -7.46 18.73
C GLU A 50 -6.08 -6.30 19.07
N LYS A 51 -5.04 -6.56 19.89
CA LYS A 51 -4.01 -5.56 20.26
C LYS A 51 -3.22 -5.04 19.06
N ASN A 52 -3.12 -5.83 17.99
CA ASN A 52 -2.41 -5.43 16.77
C ASN A 52 -3.34 -4.93 15.65
N CYS A 53 -4.65 -5.06 15.82
CA CYS A 53 -5.61 -4.64 14.80
C CYS A 53 -5.72 -3.11 14.75
N PRO A 54 -5.40 -2.46 13.62
CA PRO A 54 -5.48 -1.00 13.49
C PRO A 54 -6.91 -0.46 13.54
N ASN A 55 -7.92 -1.32 13.37
CA ASN A 55 -9.33 -0.96 13.52
C ASN A 55 -9.83 -1.02 14.97
N ILE A 56 -9.08 -1.68 15.86
CA ILE A 56 -9.37 -1.77 17.31
C ILE A 56 -8.45 -0.81 18.06
N LYS A 57 -7.13 -0.99 17.91
CA LYS A 57 -6.12 -0.15 18.52
C LYS A 57 -5.64 0.88 17.51
N CYS A 58 -6.11 2.12 17.64
CA CYS A 58 -5.63 3.23 16.83
C CYS A 58 -4.19 3.58 17.20
N VAL A 59 -3.42 3.92 16.17
CA VAL A 59 -2.10 4.56 16.32
C VAL A 59 -2.31 6.06 16.41
N ASP A 60 -1.47 6.74 17.20
CA ASP A 60 -1.47 8.20 17.26
C ASP A 60 -1.19 8.78 15.88
N LYS A 61 -1.99 9.78 15.53
CA LYS A 61 -1.85 10.49 14.27
C LYS A 61 -1.06 11.78 14.48
N LEU A 62 -0.20 12.09 13.53
CA LEU A 62 0.64 13.26 13.51
C LEU A 62 0.14 14.26 12.47
N ASN A 63 0.11 15.53 12.82
CA ASN A 63 -0.11 16.58 11.83
C ASN A 63 1.18 16.82 11.04
N PRO A 64 1.10 17.14 9.75
CA PRO A 64 2.27 17.51 8.98
C PRO A 64 2.98 18.71 9.59
N LEU A 65 4.30 18.61 9.78
CA LEU A 65 5.15 19.71 10.21
C LEU A 65 5.35 20.72 9.07
N PHE A 66 5.44 20.19 7.85
CA PHE A 66 5.50 20.94 6.58
C PHE A 66 5.09 20.05 5.42
N TRP A 67 4.85 20.67 4.28
CA TRP A 67 4.57 19.99 3.03
C TRP A 67 5.38 20.61 1.89
N LYS A 68 5.59 19.82 0.85
CA LYS A 68 6.29 20.22 -0.37
C LYS A 68 5.62 19.60 -1.59
N GLU A 69 5.75 20.26 -2.72
CA GLU A 69 5.53 19.68 -4.04
C GLU A 69 6.88 19.32 -4.65
N GLY A 70 6.91 18.23 -5.43
CA GLY A 70 8.16 17.83 -6.05
C GLY A 70 8.05 16.59 -6.93
N TRP A 71 9.21 16.25 -7.49
CA TRP A 71 9.42 15.10 -8.36
C TRP A 71 10.83 14.55 -8.21
N ALA A 72 11.08 13.34 -8.73
CA ALA A 72 12.43 12.79 -8.80
C ALA A 72 13.30 13.61 -9.75
N LEU A 73 14.49 14.01 -9.28
CA LEU A 73 15.44 14.77 -10.08
C LEU A 73 16.03 13.94 -11.24
N ASN A 74 16.18 12.62 -11.03
CA ASN A 74 16.59 11.71 -12.09
C ASN A 74 15.47 11.57 -13.12
N PRO A 75 15.69 11.95 -14.40
CA PRO A 75 14.66 11.90 -15.45
C PRO A 75 14.14 10.47 -15.70
N GLU A 76 15.00 9.45 -15.61
CA GLU A 76 14.61 8.07 -15.83
C GLU A 76 13.63 7.60 -14.74
N ILE A 77 13.93 7.87 -13.47
CA ILE A 77 13.01 7.58 -12.35
C ILE A 77 11.69 8.34 -12.52
N ARG A 78 11.75 9.61 -12.91
CA ARG A 78 10.55 10.43 -13.14
C ARG A 78 9.70 9.87 -14.28
N ASN A 79 10.31 9.46 -15.38
CA ASN A 79 9.59 8.98 -16.56
C ASN A 79 8.94 7.62 -16.34
N ASN A 80 9.61 6.70 -15.67
CA ASN A 80 9.12 5.32 -15.45
C ASN A 80 8.11 5.21 -14.30
N ALA A 81 7.88 6.26 -13.52
CA ALA A 81 6.93 6.23 -12.42
C ALA A 81 5.50 6.56 -12.89
N SER A 82 4.48 6.00 -12.23
CA SER A 82 3.06 6.30 -12.47
C SER A 82 2.69 7.77 -12.21
N SER A 83 3.39 8.44 -11.29
CA SER A 83 3.31 9.89 -11.09
C SER A 83 4.67 10.51 -11.44
N VAL A 84 5.47 10.91 -10.48
CA VAL A 84 6.74 11.62 -10.70
C VAL A 84 7.94 11.05 -9.95
N GLY A 85 7.84 9.83 -9.48
CA GLY A 85 8.97 9.04 -8.99
C GLY A 85 9.49 9.37 -7.60
N VAL A 86 8.81 10.19 -6.79
CA VAL A 86 9.28 10.54 -5.43
C VAL A 86 9.42 9.28 -4.56
N ALA A 87 8.45 8.36 -4.57
CA ALA A 87 8.55 7.11 -3.82
C ALA A 87 9.75 6.28 -4.27
N SER A 88 9.98 6.14 -5.58
CA SER A 88 11.12 5.41 -6.14
C SER A 88 12.45 6.07 -5.78
N ALA A 89 12.53 7.40 -5.80
CA ALA A 89 13.75 8.12 -5.40
C ALA A 89 14.08 7.88 -3.92
N ILE A 90 13.08 7.91 -3.03
CA ILE A 90 13.25 7.58 -1.61
C ILE A 90 13.73 6.11 -1.45
N ILE A 91 13.11 5.17 -2.16
CA ILE A 91 13.47 3.75 -2.15
C ILE A 91 14.94 3.56 -2.52
N TYR A 92 15.36 4.12 -3.66
CA TYR A 92 16.73 3.94 -4.15
C TYR A 92 17.77 4.60 -3.24
N SER A 93 17.46 5.78 -2.70
CA SER A 93 18.33 6.44 -1.72
C SER A 93 18.48 5.59 -0.46
N PHE A 94 17.37 5.04 0.06
CA PHE A 94 17.38 4.23 1.27
C PHE A 94 18.15 2.92 1.10
N ILE A 95 18.04 2.26 -0.06
CA ILE A 95 18.81 1.06 -0.39
C ILE A 95 20.30 1.41 -0.54
N LYS A 96 20.63 2.51 -1.21
CA LYS A 96 22.01 2.98 -1.36
C LYS A 96 22.69 3.21 -0.03
N ASP A 97 21.95 3.66 0.98
CA ASP A 97 22.42 3.85 2.36
C ASP A 97 22.45 2.54 3.19
N GLY A 98 22.31 1.39 2.54
CA GLY A 98 22.39 0.06 3.17
C GLY A 98 21.12 -0.38 3.90
N GLY A 99 20.00 0.29 3.69
CA GLY A 99 18.70 -0.04 4.26
C GLY A 99 17.95 -1.13 3.49
N TYR A 100 16.91 -1.67 4.13
CA TYR A 100 15.93 -2.58 3.53
C TYR A 100 14.64 -1.85 3.26
N VAL A 101 14.00 -2.13 2.13
CA VAL A 101 12.71 -1.52 1.77
C VAL A 101 11.65 -2.60 1.62
N ALA A 102 10.47 -2.35 2.20
CA ALA A 102 9.29 -3.19 2.05
C ALA A 102 8.19 -2.42 1.34
N SER A 103 7.72 -2.92 0.20
CA SER A 103 6.59 -2.34 -0.53
C SER A 103 5.88 -3.40 -1.39
N CYS A 104 4.81 -2.98 -2.06
CA CYS A 104 3.93 -3.86 -2.82
C CYS A 104 4.36 -4.02 -4.28
N MET A 105 4.33 -5.25 -4.78
CA MET A 105 4.53 -5.58 -6.19
C MET A 105 3.52 -6.65 -6.66
N LEU A 106 3.29 -6.74 -7.96
CA LEU A 106 2.61 -7.88 -8.57
C LEU A 106 3.59 -9.07 -8.62
N ASN A 107 3.14 -10.23 -8.17
CA ASN A 107 3.88 -11.47 -8.24
C ASN A 107 2.94 -12.65 -8.40
N LYS A 108 3.00 -13.33 -9.56
CA LYS A 108 2.15 -14.50 -9.88
C LYS A 108 0.67 -14.23 -9.57
N GLY A 109 0.11 -13.17 -10.15
CA GLY A 109 -1.29 -12.80 -10.01
C GLY A 109 -1.72 -12.22 -8.67
N GLU A 110 -0.79 -12.05 -7.71
CA GLU A 110 -1.08 -11.45 -6.41
C GLU A 110 -0.29 -10.16 -6.18
N PHE A 111 -0.93 -9.17 -5.58
CA PHE A 111 -0.27 -7.96 -5.10
C PHE A 111 0.26 -8.20 -3.68
N VAL A 112 1.55 -8.48 -3.57
CA VAL A 112 2.19 -8.88 -2.32
C VAL A 112 3.27 -7.91 -1.89
N PHE A 113 3.52 -7.87 -0.58
CA PHE A 113 4.66 -7.12 -0.04
C PHE A 113 5.93 -7.97 -0.06
N VAL A 114 7.03 -7.34 -0.44
CA VAL A 114 8.36 -7.95 -0.45
C VAL A 114 9.34 -7.02 0.29
N LEU A 115 10.22 -7.60 1.10
CA LEU A 115 11.31 -6.91 1.79
C LEU A 115 12.61 -7.16 1.02
N THR A 116 13.28 -6.11 0.59
CA THR A 116 14.50 -6.21 -0.22
C THR A 116 15.53 -5.12 0.10
N SER A 117 16.78 -5.38 -0.22
CA SER A 117 17.86 -4.38 -0.34
C SER A 117 18.42 -4.33 -1.76
N SER A 118 17.77 -5.00 -2.72
CA SER A 118 18.12 -4.99 -4.15
C SER A 118 17.31 -3.92 -4.89
N THR A 119 17.97 -3.04 -5.62
CA THR A 119 17.35 -2.05 -6.51
C THR A 119 16.56 -2.72 -7.62
N GLN A 120 17.04 -3.81 -8.20
CA GLN A 120 16.35 -4.56 -9.24
C GLN A 120 14.99 -5.09 -8.79
N ILE A 121 14.89 -5.63 -7.56
CA ILE A 121 13.60 -6.05 -7.00
C ILE A 121 12.73 -4.83 -6.70
N ALA A 122 13.32 -3.75 -6.19
CA ALA A 122 12.61 -2.53 -5.83
C ALA A 122 12.01 -1.78 -7.03
N GLU A 123 12.55 -1.95 -8.23
CA GLU A 123 11.97 -1.45 -9.49
C GLU A 123 10.52 -1.94 -9.67
N ARG A 124 10.22 -3.18 -9.28
CA ARG A 124 8.87 -3.76 -9.34
C ARG A 124 7.88 -3.15 -8.36
N PHE A 125 8.32 -2.32 -7.41
CA PHE A 125 7.44 -1.56 -6.54
C PHE A 125 6.80 -0.35 -7.23
N THR A 126 7.38 0.07 -8.35
CA THR A 126 6.89 1.20 -9.15
C THR A 126 5.45 0.95 -9.63
N GLY A 127 4.72 2.02 -9.79
CA GLY A 127 3.33 1.98 -10.25
C GLY A 127 2.30 1.95 -9.12
N SER A 128 1.23 2.72 -9.29
CA SER A 128 0.05 2.69 -8.40
C SER A 128 -0.71 1.37 -8.57
N LYS A 129 -1.17 0.78 -7.48
CA LYS A 129 -1.97 -0.45 -7.46
C LYS A 129 -3.31 -0.15 -6.81
N TYR A 130 -4.36 -0.01 -7.63
CA TYR A 130 -5.71 0.31 -7.15
C TYR A 130 -6.49 -0.95 -6.81
N VAL A 131 -5.92 -1.74 -5.90
CA VAL A 131 -6.44 -3.03 -5.43
C VAL A 131 -5.88 -3.31 -4.04
N LYS A 132 -6.59 -4.09 -3.20
CA LYS A 132 -6.04 -4.54 -1.92
C LYS A 132 -4.85 -5.45 -2.16
N SER A 133 -3.76 -5.15 -1.47
CA SER A 133 -2.57 -5.97 -1.44
C SER A 133 -2.57 -6.92 -0.24
N ASN A 134 -1.84 -8.03 -0.38
CA ASN A 134 -1.62 -9.01 0.66
C ASN A 134 -0.22 -8.83 1.27
N PRO A 135 -0.10 -8.33 2.50
CA PRO A 135 1.18 -8.17 3.18
C PRO A 135 1.92 -9.49 3.46
N LYS A 136 1.26 -10.67 3.34
CA LYS A 136 1.87 -11.98 3.65
C LYS A 136 2.52 -11.96 5.06
N THR A 137 3.82 -12.28 5.14
CA THR A 137 4.60 -12.33 6.39
C THR A 137 5.40 -11.06 6.67
N ILE A 138 5.18 -10.00 5.91
CA ILE A 138 6.05 -8.82 5.86
C ILE A 138 6.35 -8.21 7.24
N TYR A 139 5.38 -8.18 8.14
CA TYR A 139 5.59 -7.59 9.47
C TYR A 139 6.59 -8.40 10.31
N ARG A 140 6.55 -9.74 10.22
CA ARG A 140 7.54 -10.61 10.86
C ARG A 140 8.92 -10.44 10.25
N ASP A 141 8.99 -10.29 8.94
CA ASP A 141 10.26 -10.14 8.21
C ASP A 141 10.91 -8.80 8.54
N ILE A 142 10.12 -7.73 8.62
CA ILE A 142 10.55 -6.41 9.08
C ILE A 142 11.05 -6.48 10.52
N GLU A 143 10.26 -7.05 11.44
CA GLU A 143 10.62 -7.15 12.86
C GLU A 143 11.93 -7.90 13.05
N ARG A 144 12.19 -8.95 12.24
CA ARG A 144 13.47 -9.67 12.25
C ARG A 144 14.64 -8.76 11.86
N LYS A 145 14.48 -7.98 10.79
CA LYS A 145 15.53 -7.05 10.34
C LYS A 145 15.79 -5.93 11.34
N LEU A 146 14.75 -5.40 11.96
CA LEU A 146 14.88 -4.40 13.01
C LEU A 146 15.61 -4.93 14.25
N LYS A 147 15.38 -6.19 14.64
CA LYS A 147 16.13 -6.88 15.71
C LYS A 147 17.60 -7.08 15.35
N ASP A 148 17.90 -7.31 14.08
CA ASP A 148 19.27 -7.38 13.56
C ASP A 148 19.95 -6.00 13.45
N GLY A 149 19.31 -4.93 13.98
CA GLY A 149 19.82 -3.56 13.95
C GLY A 149 19.80 -2.90 12.56
N LYS A 150 19.08 -3.47 11.60
CA LYS A 150 18.98 -2.94 10.23
C LYS A 150 17.93 -1.83 10.15
N LYS A 151 18.19 -0.82 9.32
CA LYS A 151 17.20 0.19 8.95
C LYS A 151 16.21 -0.40 7.96
N VAL A 152 14.92 -0.17 8.19
CA VAL A 152 13.84 -0.63 7.30
C VAL A 152 12.91 0.52 6.96
N LEU A 153 12.65 0.71 5.68
CA LEU A 153 11.64 1.59 5.14
C LEU A 153 10.42 0.76 4.71
N PHE A 154 9.25 1.09 5.24
CA PHE A 154 7.98 0.50 4.82
C PHE A 154 7.17 1.53 4.06
N ILE A 155 6.77 1.21 2.82
CA ILE A 155 5.88 2.04 2.00
C ILE A 155 4.58 1.28 1.77
N GLY A 156 3.45 1.81 2.26
CA GLY A 156 2.15 1.15 2.15
C GLY A 156 0.97 2.09 2.38
N LEU A 157 -0.22 1.52 2.53
CA LEU A 157 -1.42 2.28 2.85
C LEU A 157 -1.42 2.67 4.34
N PRO A 158 -2.11 3.74 4.75
CA PRO A 158 -2.15 4.19 6.15
C PRO A 158 -2.60 3.10 7.13
N CYS A 159 -3.58 2.27 6.76
CA CYS A 159 -4.02 1.14 7.59
C CYS A 159 -2.94 0.06 7.74
N GLN A 160 -2.08 -0.13 6.74
CA GLN A 160 -0.95 -1.05 6.79
C GLN A 160 0.21 -0.49 7.63
N VAL A 161 0.50 0.80 7.51
CA VAL A 161 1.47 1.50 8.37
C VAL A 161 1.02 1.44 9.84
N ALA A 162 -0.25 1.73 10.12
CA ALA A 162 -0.81 1.64 11.47
C ALA A 162 -0.70 0.22 12.04
N ALA A 163 -0.97 -0.80 11.19
CA ALA A 163 -0.81 -2.20 11.56
C ALA A 163 0.65 -2.54 11.90
N LEU A 164 1.61 -2.09 11.09
CA LEU A 164 3.04 -2.30 11.35
C LEU A 164 3.50 -1.59 12.64
N ARG A 165 3.04 -0.37 12.88
CA ARG A 165 3.36 0.36 14.12
C ARG A 165 2.81 -0.32 15.37
N ASN A 166 1.62 -0.94 15.30
CA ASN A 166 1.09 -1.75 16.39
C ASN A 166 1.86 -3.07 16.56
N PHE A 167 2.41 -3.62 15.47
CA PHE A 167 3.11 -4.90 15.44
C PHE A 167 4.56 -4.79 15.95
N SER A 168 5.28 -3.74 15.54
CA SER A 168 6.70 -3.60 15.82
C SER A 168 6.97 -3.09 17.23
N SER A 169 7.87 -3.77 17.92
CA SER A 169 8.39 -3.37 19.23
C SER A 169 9.54 -2.36 19.14
N ASN A 170 10.24 -2.29 18.00
CA ASN A 170 11.35 -1.38 17.75
C ASN A 170 11.00 -0.40 16.64
N GLN A 171 10.83 0.87 17.01
CA GLN A 171 10.48 1.96 16.09
C GLN A 171 11.71 2.81 15.68
N GLU A 172 12.87 2.62 16.30
CA GLU A 172 14.05 3.47 16.10
C GLU A 172 14.58 3.40 14.67
N ASN A 173 14.74 2.19 14.14
CA ASN A 173 15.25 1.93 12.80
C ASN A 173 14.12 1.69 11.77
N LEU A 174 12.85 1.91 12.16
CA LEU A 174 11.70 1.80 11.29
C LEU A 174 11.34 3.18 10.74
N TYR A 175 11.36 3.30 9.42
CA TYR A 175 10.93 4.46 8.65
C TYR A 175 9.65 4.09 7.89
N THR A 176 8.70 5.00 7.85
CA THR A 176 7.39 4.71 7.26
C THR A 176 6.95 5.80 6.29
N VAL A 177 6.47 5.37 5.14
CA VAL A 177 5.80 6.23 4.16
C VAL A 177 4.40 5.68 3.94
N ASP A 178 3.38 6.50 4.13
CA ASP A 178 2.05 6.14 3.69
C ASP A 178 1.64 6.87 2.41
N LEU A 179 0.75 6.24 1.65
CA LEU A 179 0.18 6.82 0.45
C LEU A 179 -1.18 7.44 0.78
N ILE A 180 -1.48 8.62 0.22
CA ILE A 180 -2.83 9.18 0.29
C ILE A 180 -3.77 8.23 -0.42
N CYS A 181 -4.69 7.64 0.34
CA CYS A 181 -5.57 6.57 -0.11
C CYS A 181 -7.02 6.95 0.15
N HIS A 182 -7.88 6.78 -0.85
CA HIS A 182 -9.32 7.03 -0.72
C HIS A 182 -10.17 5.75 -0.74
N GLY A 183 -9.54 4.57 -0.89
CA GLY A 183 -10.23 3.27 -0.85
C GLY A 183 -9.48 2.21 -1.65
N SER A 184 -9.92 0.96 -1.54
CA SER A 184 -9.29 -0.15 -2.25
C SER A 184 -10.28 -1.29 -2.49
N PRO A 185 -10.47 -1.72 -3.75
CA PRO A 185 -11.28 -2.88 -4.12
C PRO A 185 -10.65 -4.21 -3.68
N SER A 186 -11.48 -5.26 -3.67
CA SER A 186 -11.01 -6.64 -3.53
C SER A 186 -10.19 -7.08 -4.76
N PRO A 187 -9.08 -7.84 -4.58
CA PRO A 187 -8.35 -8.46 -5.68
C PRO A 187 -9.19 -9.48 -6.45
N GLU A 188 -10.16 -10.12 -5.82
CA GLU A 188 -11.06 -11.05 -6.51
C GLU A 188 -11.96 -10.33 -7.53
N LEU A 189 -12.35 -9.08 -7.24
CA LEU A 189 -13.09 -8.26 -8.20
C LEU A 189 -12.24 -7.93 -9.45
N LEU A 190 -10.97 -7.60 -9.25
CA LEU A 190 -10.04 -7.37 -10.35
C LEU A 190 -9.83 -8.64 -11.19
N LYS A 191 -9.65 -9.79 -10.55
CA LYS A 191 -9.51 -11.09 -11.25
C LYS A 191 -10.74 -11.40 -12.10
N MET A 192 -11.95 -11.18 -11.55
CA MET A 192 -13.19 -11.37 -12.29
C MET A 192 -13.25 -10.46 -13.53
N TYR A 193 -12.93 -9.18 -13.36
CA TYR A 193 -12.93 -8.22 -14.46
C TYR A 193 -11.93 -8.61 -15.55
N LEU A 194 -10.70 -9.00 -15.20
CA LEU A 194 -9.69 -9.44 -16.16
C LEU A 194 -10.11 -10.72 -16.87
N LYS A 195 -10.73 -11.66 -16.16
CA LYS A 195 -11.27 -12.90 -16.74
C LYS A 195 -12.35 -12.63 -17.79
N GLU A 196 -13.23 -11.63 -17.59
CA GLU A 196 -14.20 -11.19 -18.62
C GLU A 196 -13.52 -10.66 -19.88
N LYS A 197 -12.27 -10.19 -19.78
CA LYS A 197 -11.42 -9.77 -20.89
C LYS A 197 -10.54 -10.90 -21.43
N SER A 198 -10.77 -12.14 -20.99
CA SER A 198 -9.95 -13.30 -21.34
C SER A 198 -8.47 -13.14 -20.96
N VAL A 199 -8.20 -12.40 -19.88
CA VAL A 199 -6.86 -12.17 -19.33
C VAL A 199 -6.74 -12.91 -18.00
N ASP A 200 -5.73 -13.79 -17.90
CA ASP A 200 -5.35 -14.40 -16.63
C ASP A 200 -4.29 -13.52 -15.97
N ILE A 201 -4.58 -13.03 -14.78
CA ILE A 201 -3.66 -12.19 -14.01
C ILE A 201 -2.38 -12.95 -13.61
N GLU A 202 -2.42 -14.28 -13.52
CA GLU A 202 -1.25 -15.11 -13.18
C GLU A 202 -0.21 -15.12 -14.30
N GLU A 203 -0.63 -14.86 -15.55
CA GLU A 203 0.25 -14.74 -16.71
C GLU A 203 0.90 -13.35 -16.84
N LEU A 204 0.46 -12.36 -16.05
CA LEU A 204 0.97 -11.01 -16.14
C LEU A 204 2.20 -10.83 -15.24
N GLU A 205 3.27 -10.33 -15.80
CA GLU A 205 4.42 -9.85 -15.04
C GLU A 205 4.20 -8.40 -14.55
N GLU A 206 3.44 -7.61 -15.34
CA GLU A 206 3.16 -6.21 -15.09
C GLU A 206 1.68 -5.87 -15.32
N LEU A 207 1.09 -5.12 -14.39
CA LEU A 207 -0.23 -4.53 -14.52
C LEU A 207 -0.20 -3.09 -14.01
N ASN A 208 -0.38 -2.15 -14.91
CA ASN A 208 -0.43 -0.73 -14.64
C ASN A 208 -1.87 -0.25 -14.56
N PHE A 209 -2.18 0.54 -13.53
CA PHE A 209 -3.51 1.14 -13.31
C PHE A 209 -3.56 2.60 -13.74
N ARG A 210 -2.39 3.17 -14.02
CA ARG A 210 -2.25 4.59 -14.28
C ARG A 210 -0.90 4.90 -14.93
N GLU A 211 -0.91 5.87 -15.82
CA GLU A 211 0.28 6.51 -16.38
C GLU A 211 0.12 8.03 -16.30
N LYS A 212 0.93 8.69 -15.45
CA LYS A 212 0.85 10.14 -15.16
C LYS A 212 -0.57 10.55 -14.74
N THR A 213 -1.25 11.31 -15.58
CA THR A 213 -2.62 11.78 -15.35
C THR A 213 -3.68 10.92 -16.05
N SER A 214 -3.26 9.88 -16.78
CA SER A 214 -4.14 8.95 -17.48
C SER A 214 -4.41 7.69 -16.67
N PHE A 215 -5.66 7.47 -16.31
CA PHE A 215 -6.10 6.30 -15.53
C PHE A 215 -6.65 5.21 -16.45
N GLY A 216 -6.35 3.96 -16.15
CA GLY A 216 -6.81 2.78 -16.87
C GLY A 216 -5.87 1.60 -16.69
N LEU A 217 -6.43 0.38 -16.80
CA LEU A 217 -5.65 -0.85 -16.75
C LEU A 217 -4.85 -1.02 -18.03
N ARG A 218 -3.57 -1.35 -17.90
CA ARG A 218 -2.66 -1.61 -19.01
C ARG A 218 -1.66 -2.69 -18.64
N SER A 219 -1.33 -3.52 -19.62
CA SER A 219 -0.23 -4.49 -19.56
C SER A 219 0.52 -4.44 -20.89
N THR A 220 1.81 -4.72 -20.86
CA THR A 220 2.63 -4.87 -22.07
C THR A 220 2.40 -6.22 -22.73
N GLU A 221 1.95 -7.24 -21.98
CA GLU A 221 1.76 -8.61 -22.45
C GLU A 221 0.38 -8.85 -23.05
N LYS A 222 -0.63 -8.10 -22.63
CA LYS A 222 -2.04 -8.32 -23.02
C LYS A 222 -2.77 -7.00 -23.27
N ASP A 223 -3.63 -6.98 -24.26
CA ASP A 223 -4.56 -5.87 -24.48
C ASP A 223 -5.75 -5.99 -23.52
N ILE A 224 -5.78 -5.14 -22.50
CA ILE A 224 -6.79 -5.15 -21.42
C ILE A 224 -7.92 -4.15 -21.69
N GLY A 225 -7.69 -3.13 -22.52
CA GLY A 225 -8.66 -2.07 -22.72
C GLY A 225 -8.42 -1.18 -23.94
N PHE A 226 -9.44 -0.43 -24.30
CA PHE A 226 -9.36 0.54 -25.39
C PHE A 226 -8.53 1.75 -24.98
N SER A 227 -7.55 2.12 -25.78
CA SER A 227 -6.53 3.16 -25.51
C SER A 227 -7.07 4.58 -25.25
N ARG A 228 -8.38 4.82 -25.30
CA ARG A 228 -9.01 6.15 -25.16
C ARG A 228 -10.21 6.19 -24.21
N ILE A 229 -10.62 5.05 -23.62
CA ILE A 229 -11.76 4.97 -22.70
C ILE A 229 -11.26 4.37 -21.39
N VAL A 230 -11.60 5.01 -20.27
CA VAL A 230 -11.33 4.46 -18.95
C VAL A 230 -12.11 3.14 -18.83
N ASP A 231 -11.42 2.06 -18.51
CA ASP A 231 -12.05 0.76 -18.29
C ASP A 231 -13.00 0.81 -17.08
N MET A 232 -13.98 -0.12 -17.04
CA MET A 232 -15.04 -0.13 -16.03
C MET A 232 -14.50 -0.37 -14.60
N TYR A 233 -13.43 -1.16 -14.45
CA TYR A 233 -12.79 -1.35 -13.14
C TYR A 233 -12.19 -0.04 -12.62
N THR A 234 -11.39 0.63 -13.45
CA THR A 234 -10.81 1.92 -13.10
C THR A 234 -11.88 3.01 -12.90
N TYR A 235 -12.94 3.00 -13.73
CA TYR A 235 -14.07 3.93 -13.55
C TYR A 235 -14.76 3.73 -12.20
N ALA A 236 -15.07 2.49 -11.82
CA ALA A 236 -15.70 2.16 -10.55
C ALA A 236 -14.80 2.59 -9.36
N PHE A 237 -13.49 2.33 -9.46
CA PHE A 237 -12.50 2.80 -8.48
C PHE A 237 -12.51 4.34 -8.35
N LEU A 238 -12.42 5.08 -9.45
CA LEU A 238 -12.41 6.56 -9.42
C LEU A 238 -13.72 7.16 -8.90
N LYS A 239 -14.84 6.44 -9.07
CA LYS A 239 -16.15 6.82 -8.52
C LYS A 239 -16.41 6.31 -7.12
N SER A 240 -15.43 5.63 -6.50
CA SER A 240 -15.56 5.05 -5.16
C SER A 240 -16.75 4.07 -5.01
N ILE A 241 -17.04 3.28 -6.05
CA ILE A 241 -18.19 2.36 -6.09
C ILE A 241 -17.81 0.96 -5.59
N ASP A 242 -16.58 0.54 -5.85
CA ASP A 242 -16.11 -0.85 -5.72
C ASP A 242 -15.20 -1.09 -4.50
N TYR A 243 -15.10 -0.13 -3.59
CA TYR A 243 -14.28 -0.31 -2.39
C TYR A 243 -14.85 -1.35 -1.44
N THR A 244 -13.95 -2.02 -0.71
CA THR A 244 -14.40 -2.84 0.41
C THR A 244 -15.00 -1.97 1.52
N GLU A 245 -16.02 -2.48 2.20
CA GLU A 245 -16.89 -1.75 3.13
C GLU A 245 -16.12 -0.93 4.18
N ASN A 246 -15.06 -1.50 4.73
CA ASN A 246 -14.20 -0.80 5.70
C ASN A 246 -13.58 0.50 5.17
N CYS A 247 -13.42 0.65 3.84
CA CYS A 247 -12.81 1.84 3.26
C CYS A 247 -13.74 3.05 3.29
N TYR A 248 -15.07 2.85 3.22
CA TYR A 248 -16.04 3.93 3.34
C TYR A 248 -16.11 4.53 4.75
N TYR A 249 -15.68 3.78 5.76
CA TYR A 249 -15.60 4.20 7.17
C TYR A 249 -14.15 4.31 7.65
N CYS A 250 -13.21 4.55 6.72
CA CYS A 250 -11.79 4.52 7.02
C CYS A 250 -11.38 5.66 7.95
N ARG A 251 -10.97 5.31 9.17
CA ARG A 251 -10.45 6.28 10.15
C ARG A 251 -9.11 6.90 9.77
N TYR A 252 -8.42 6.34 8.78
CA TYR A 252 -7.13 6.82 8.27
C TYR A 252 -7.28 7.77 7.07
N ALA A 253 -8.48 7.97 6.53
CA ALA A 253 -8.80 9.02 5.57
C ALA A 253 -8.86 10.37 6.32
N SER A 254 -7.70 10.94 6.61
CA SER A 254 -7.54 12.10 7.50
C SER A 254 -6.30 12.90 7.08
N GLN A 255 -6.29 14.19 7.36
CA GLN A 255 -5.12 15.05 7.18
C GLN A 255 -4.00 14.70 8.16
N SER A 256 -4.34 14.31 9.40
CA SER A 256 -3.37 13.77 10.35
C SER A 256 -3.02 12.34 9.98
N ARG A 257 -1.74 12.02 9.91
CA ARG A 257 -1.19 10.80 9.31
C ARG A 257 -0.53 9.90 10.36
N VAL A 258 -0.25 8.66 9.97
CA VAL A 258 0.34 7.65 10.86
C VAL A 258 1.78 7.29 10.51
N SER A 259 2.34 7.91 9.48
CA SER A 259 3.69 7.65 8.95
C SER A 259 4.65 8.81 9.24
N ASP A 260 5.91 8.65 8.87
CA ASP A 260 6.90 9.72 8.91
C ASP A 260 6.73 10.66 7.72
N ILE A 261 6.39 10.11 6.54
CA ILE A 261 6.09 10.84 5.30
C ILE A 261 4.77 10.31 4.72
N SER A 262 3.95 11.20 4.14
CA SER A 262 2.82 10.81 3.30
C SER A 262 3.01 11.32 1.89
N LEU A 263 2.75 10.47 0.90
CA LEU A 263 2.86 10.80 -0.52
C LEU A 263 1.50 10.73 -1.19
N GLY A 264 1.25 11.69 -2.05
CA GLY A 264 0.06 11.75 -2.90
C GLY A 264 0.31 12.58 -4.16
N ASP A 265 -0.73 12.77 -4.95
CA ASP A 265 -0.70 13.68 -6.09
C ASP A 265 -1.12 15.08 -5.65
N SER A 266 -0.46 16.10 -6.19
CA SER A 266 -0.80 17.50 -5.94
C SER A 266 -1.73 18.03 -7.05
N TRP A 267 -3.02 17.67 -6.97
CA TRP A 267 -4.02 18.11 -7.95
C TRP A 267 -4.30 19.61 -7.92
N GLY A 268 -4.05 20.27 -6.79
CA GLY A 268 -4.25 21.69 -6.57
C GLY A 268 -3.01 22.55 -6.79
N SER A 269 -1.96 22.01 -7.44
CA SER A 269 -0.71 22.73 -7.67
C SER A 269 -0.92 24.00 -8.51
N GLU A 270 -0.20 25.06 -8.15
CA GLU A 270 -0.16 26.34 -8.89
C GLU A 270 0.95 26.38 -9.95
N LEU A 271 1.69 25.29 -10.14
CA LEU A 271 2.73 25.17 -11.16
C LEU A 271 2.13 25.23 -12.59
N SER A 272 2.99 25.37 -13.58
CA SER A 272 2.56 25.47 -14.99
C SER A 272 1.78 24.22 -15.44
N GLU A 273 0.90 24.39 -16.41
CA GLU A 273 0.14 23.29 -17.01
C GLU A 273 1.04 22.23 -17.64
N GLU A 274 2.24 22.61 -18.10
CA GLU A 274 3.24 21.67 -18.59
C GLU A 274 3.76 20.75 -17.48
N GLU A 275 4.08 21.29 -16.29
CA GLU A 275 4.52 20.49 -15.16
C GLU A 275 3.36 19.64 -14.58
N LYS A 276 2.14 20.17 -14.52
CA LYS A 276 0.95 19.42 -14.12
C LYS A 276 0.70 18.19 -14.99
N LYS A 277 0.88 18.30 -16.30
CA LYS A 277 0.75 17.16 -17.24
C LYS A 277 1.80 16.07 -17.00
N LYS A 278 3.00 16.44 -16.56
CA LYS A 278 4.04 15.48 -16.16
C LYS A 278 3.76 14.82 -14.82
N GLY A 279 2.81 15.34 -14.06
CA GLY A 279 2.46 14.97 -12.70
C GLY A 279 3.27 15.77 -11.66
N ILE A 280 2.73 15.87 -10.45
CA ILE A 280 3.37 16.53 -9.30
C ILE A 280 3.01 15.72 -8.06
N SER A 281 4.00 15.35 -7.25
CA SER A 281 3.75 14.71 -5.96
C SER A 281 3.59 15.75 -4.86
N LEU A 282 2.61 15.50 -3.99
CA LEU A 282 2.49 16.12 -2.68
C LEU A 282 3.25 15.26 -1.67
N VAL A 283 4.12 15.89 -0.90
CA VAL A 283 4.92 15.28 0.16
C VAL A 283 4.57 15.96 1.47
N LEU A 284 3.94 15.23 2.39
CA LEU A 284 3.65 15.69 3.74
C LEU A 284 4.68 15.06 4.69
N CYS A 285 5.34 15.86 5.50
CA CYS A 285 6.38 15.44 6.43
C CYS A 285 5.88 15.58 7.87
N GLN A 286 5.74 14.46 8.59
CA GLN A 286 5.17 14.40 9.93
C GLN A 286 6.23 14.36 11.02
N THR A 287 7.45 13.91 10.72
CA THR A 287 8.54 13.80 11.70
C THR A 287 9.79 14.51 11.20
N LYS A 288 10.76 14.76 12.09
CA LYS A 288 12.05 15.38 11.72
C LYS A 288 13.10 14.37 11.24
N ARG A 289 12.75 13.10 11.13
CA ARG A 289 13.66 12.02 10.71
C ARG A 289 14.09 12.12 9.24
N GLU A 290 13.37 12.90 8.45
CA GLU A 290 13.52 13.03 6.99
C GLU A 290 14.67 13.92 6.54
N LYS A 291 15.30 14.69 7.45
CA LYS A 291 16.37 15.64 7.07
C LYS A 291 17.60 15.00 6.43
N ASN A 292 17.66 13.67 6.36
CA ASN A 292 18.80 12.92 5.85
C ASN A 292 18.46 12.10 4.57
N TYR A 293 17.26 12.26 3.98
CA TYR A 293 16.84 11.50 2.78
C TYR A 293 16.21 12.39 1.73
#